data_b05e9b5ee299d3af6517855a9da54353
#
_entry.id   b05e9b5ee299d3af6517855a9da54353
#
_cell.length_a   1.000
_cell.length_b   1.000
_cell.length_c   1.000
_cell.angle_alpha   90.00
_cell.angle_beta   90.00
_cell.angle_gamma   90.00
#
_symmetry.space_group_name_H-M   'P 1'
#
loop_
_entity.id
_entity.type
_entity.pdbx_description
1 polymer ?
#
loop_
_entity_poly.entity_id
_entity_poly.type
_entity_poly.pdbx_seq_one_letter_code
_entity_poly.pdbx_strand_id
1 'polypeptide(L)'
;RTRLMYTESHWTTSENDVLKNRTVVYRCADGTPFARKEINYTRSALAPEFSFNDVRFNYQEGLRWQNDRPELWFVRDSRRQQKLLGNSGTLVADAGFDVFVKNQWPALSAARRQSLQFAVPSRLTSYGFNLQRINSLPFNKEPAQSFKLSIDVWLGFIAPNLEITYSRNTKRLLRFKGLSNILNNQGEKPVIALIEFPLLDQVVPAKEQQQAQSILLKSCQLS
;
A
#
# COMPACT_ATOMS: atom_id res chain seq x y z
N ARG A 1 6.64 -4.38 -24.45
CA ARG A 1 6.87 -5.41 -23.42
C ARG A 1 7.05 -4.69 -22.10
N THR A 2 6.22 -5.00 -21.10
CA THR A 2 6.42 -4.53 -19.73
C THR A 2 7.66 -5.24 -19.16
N ARG A 3 8.60 -4.49 -18.60
CA ARG A 3 9.78 -5.02 -17.94
C ARG A 3 9.45 -5.27 -16.48
N LEU A 4 9.86 -6.42 -15.93
CA LEU A 4 9.73 -6.70 -14.51
C LEU A 4 10.72 -5.80 -13.74
N MET A 5 10.19 -4.90 -12.93
CA MET A 5 11.00 -4.00 -12.11
C MET A 5 11.33 -4.61 -10.75
N TYR A 6 10.32 -5.15 -10.07
CA TYR A 6 10.45 -5.78 -8.76
C TYR A 6 9.25 -6.72 -8.51
N THR A 7 9.36 -7.54 -7.49
CA THR A 7 8.27 -8.39 -6.99
C THR A 7 7.95 -8.05 -5.53
N GLU A 8 6.70 -8.31 -5.14
CA GLU A 8 6.23 -8.22 -3.76
C GLU A 8 5.76 -9.59 -3.29
N SER A 9 6.21 -10.01 -2.12
CA SER A 9 5.68 -11.18 -1.43
C SER A 9 5.03 -10.74 -0.13
N HIS A 10 3.78 -11.19 0.10
CA HIS A 10 2.97 -10.75 1.22
C HIS A 10 2.66 -11.94 2.14
N TRP A 11 2.90 -11.79 3.44
CA TRP A 11 2.50 -12.72 4.48
C TRP A 11 1.53 -12.01 5.43
N THR A 12 0.42 -12.64 5.72
CA THR A 12 -0.59 -12.09 6.61
C THR A 12 -0.90 -13.06 7.74
N THR A 13 -1.12 -12.53 8.93
CA THR A 13 -1.70 -13.28 10.04
C THR A 13 -3.07 -12.73 10.39
N SER A 14 -4.00 -13.65 10.63
CA SER A 14 -5.34 -13.33 11.11
C SER A 14 -5.65 -14.19 12.34
N GLU A 15 -6.48 -13.68 13.21
CA GLU A 15 -7.02 -14.39 14.37
C GLU A 15 -8.53 -14.22 14.37
N ASN A 16 -9.27 -15.32 14.36
CA ASN A 16 -10.74 -15.32 14.21
C ASN A 16 -11.20 -14.46 13.02
N ASP A 17 -10.58 -14.66 11.85
CA ASP A 17 -10.82 -13.91 10.61
C ASP A 17 -10.52 -12.40 10.69
N VAL A 18 -9.97 -11.92 11.79
CA VAL A 18 -9.55 -10.53 11.96
C VAL A 18 -8.06 -10.41 11.61
N LEU A 19 -7.78 -9.61 10.61
CA LEU A 19 -6.41 -9.32 10.16
C LEU A 19 -5.60 -8.66 11.30
N LYS A 20 -4.45 -9.24 11.63
CA LYS A 20 -3.56 -8.75 12.71
C LYS A 20 -2.31 -8.10 12.17
N ASN A 21 -1.55 -8.83 11.37
CA ASN A 21 -0.28 -8.32 10.86
C ASN A 21 -0.11 -8.67 9.37
N ARG A 22 0.71 -7.87 8.70
CA ARG A 22 1.19 -8.17 7.35
C ARG A 22 2.66 -7.80 7.24
N THR A 23 3.44 -8.70 6.66
CA THR A 23 4.82 -8.46 6.25
C THR A 23 4.86 -8.46 4.73
N VAL A 24 5.54 -7.49 4.13
CA VAL A 24 5.78 -7.44 2.68
C VAL A 24 7.27 -7.35 2.44
N VAL A 25 7.81 -8.23 1.60
CA VAL A 25 9.21 -8.18 1.15
C VAL A 25 9.25 -7.85 -0.33
N TYR A 26 10.01 -6.83 -0.66
CA TYR A 26 10.22 -6.34 -2.02
C TYR A 26 11.56 -6.87 -2.53
N ARG A 27 11.55 -7.44 -3.73
CA ARG A 27 12.76 -7.98 -4.37
C ARG A 27 12.96 -7.40 -5.75
N CYS A 28 14.20 -7.09 -6.08
CA CYS A 28 14.59 -6.79 -7.45
C CYS A 28 14.30 -7.98 -8.39
N ALA A 29 14.38 -7.77 -9.69
CA ALA A 29 14.12 -8.82 -10.69
C ALA A 29 15.05 -10.04 -10.57
N ASP A 30 16.23 -9.87 -9.97
CA ASP A 30 17.20 -10.95 -9.69
C ASP A 30 16.87 -11.73 -8.38
N GLY A 31 15.79 -11.36 -7.67
CA GLY A 31 15.39 -11.95 -6.40
C GLY A 31 15.99 -11.33 -5.15
N THR A 32 16.92 -10.37 -5.27
CA THR A 32 17.55 -9.69 -4.12
C THR A 32 16.52 -8.91 -3.31
N PRO A 33 16.31 -9.22 -2.01
CA PRO A 33 15.39 -8.46 -1.16
C PRO A 33 15.99 -7.11 -0.81
N PHE A 34 15.32 -6.02 -1.17
CA PHE A 34 15.84 -4.66 -0.96
C PHE A 34 15.01 -3.81 0.00
N ALA A 35 13.75 -4.16 0.16
CA ALA A 35 12.87 -3.44 1.08
C ALA A 35 11.92 -4.37 1.81
N ARG A 36 11.44 -3.91 2.97
CA ARG A 36 10.45 -4.62 3.76
C ARG A 36 9.46 -3.64 4.36
N LYS A 37 8.21 -4.07 4.46
CA LYS A 37 7.14 -3.37 5.15
C LYS A 37 6.53 -4.28 6.22
N GLU A 38 6.39 -3.75 7.42
CA GLU A 38 5.68 -4.38 8.53
C GLU A 38 4.42 -3.57 8.83
N ILE A 39 3.29 -4.23 8.98
CA ILE A 39 2.00 -3.60 9.19
C ILE A 39 1.29 -4.28 10.35
N ASN A 40 0.77 -3.49 11.29
CA ASN A 40 -0.01 -3.95 12.43
C ASN A 40 -1.40 -3.30 12.41
N TYR A 41 -2.44 -4.13 12.33
CA TYR A 41 -3.84 -3.69 12.23
C TYR A 41 -4.55 -3.63 13.59
N THR A 42 -3.88 -3.98 14.67
CA THR A 42 -4.50 -4.13 16.00
C THR A 42 -5.18 -2.85 16.46
N ARG A 43 -4.57 -1.71 16.22
CA ARG A 43 -5.10 -0.40 16.63
C ARG A 43 -6.18 0.12 15.69
N SER A 44 -5.96 0.02 14.41
CA SER A 44 -6.86 0.52 13.38
C SER A 44 -6.71 -0.31 12.10
N ALA A 45 -7.82 -0.83 11.61
CA ALA A 45 -7.82 -1.55 10.34
C ALA A 45 -7.70 -0.62 9.12
N LEU A 46 -8.19 0.63 9.22
CA LEU A 46 -8.15 1.61 8.13
C LEU A 46 -6.85 2.41 8.10
N ALA A 47 -6.29 2.71 9.26
CA ALA A 47 -5.00 3.39 9.38
C ALA A 47 -4.07 2.56 10.28
N PRO A 48 -3.64 1.37 9.82
CA PRO A 48 -2.76 0.50 10.60
C PRO A 48 -1.42 1.18 10.87
N GLU A 49 -0.79 0.79 11.97
CA GLU A 49 0.61 1.13 12.17
C GLU A 49 1.45 0.40 11.14
N PHE A 50 2.40 1.11 10.56
CA PHE A 50 3.33 0.46 9.64
C PHE A 50 4.70 1.11 9.67
N SER A 51 5.68 0.32 9.28
CA SER A 51 7.04 0.77 8.95
C SER A 51 7.45 0.19 7.61
N PHE A 52 7.96 1.02 6.74
CA PHE A 52 8.58 0.65 5.47
C PHE A 52 10.06 1.00 5.52
N ASN A 53 10.93 0.09 5.07
CA ASN A 53 12.37 0.26 5.04
C ASN A 53 12.91 -0.14 3.66
N ASP A 54 13.52 0.81 2.94
CA ASP A 54 14.22 0.60 1.66
C ASP A 54 15.71 0.87 1.85
N VAL A 55 16.51 -0.20 1.92
CA VAL A 55 17.94 -0.09 2.20
C VAL A 55 18.77 0.48 1.04
N ARG A 56 18.19 0.58 -0.17
CA ARG A 56 18.87 1.16 -1.33
C ARG A 56 19.24 2.63 -1.08
N PHE A 57 18.45 3.33 -0.25
CA PHE A 57 18.56 4.77 -0.02
C PHE A 57 18.55 5.14 1.48
N ASN A 58 18.69 4.17 2.39
CA ASN A 58 18.47 4.39 3.83
C ASN A 58 17.15 5.13 4.10
N TYR A 59 16.14 4.83 3.30
CA TYR A 59 14.83 5.46 3.38
C TYR A 59 13.90 4.63 4.26
N GLN A 60 13.25 5.29 5.20
CA GLN A 60 12.21 4.68 6.02
C GLN A 60 11.02 5.62 6.12
N GLU A 61 9.82 5.07 6.22
CA GLU A 61 8.61 5.83 6.50
C GLU A 61 7.58 4.98 7.23
N GLY A 62 6.61 5.63 7.86
CA GLY A 62 5.55 4.90 8.52
C GLY A 62 4.52 5.77 9.22
N LEU A 63 3.59 5.06 9.84
CA LEU A 63 2.58 5.60 10.73
C LEU A 63 2.62 4.84 12.05
N ARG A 64 2.54 5.56 13.17
CA ARG A 64 2.30 4.99 14.49
C ARG A 64 1.22 5.79 15.21
N TRP A 65 0.58 5.19 16.20
CA TRP A 65 -0.38 5.88 17.05
C TRP A 65 0.27 6.35 18.34
N GLN A 66 0.09 7.62 18.65
CA GLN A 66 0.60 8.27 19.87
C GLN A 66 -0.56 8.95 20.60
N ASN A 67 -0.95 8.45 21.76
CA ASN A 67 -2.08 8.98 22.55
C ASN A 67 -3.33 9.25 21.72
N ASP A 68 -3.81 8.21 20.99
CA ASP A 68 -4.97 8.24 20.08
C ASP A 68 -4.86 9.16 18.87
N ARG A 69 -3.67 9.67 18.59
CA ARG A 69 -3.39 10.50 17.41
C ARG A 69 -2.41 9.78 16.48
N PRO A 70 -2.69 9.75 15.17
CA PRO A 70 -1.75 9.20 14.21
C PRO A 70 -0.57 10.13 14.01
N GLU A 71 0.64 9.59 14.13
CA GLU A 71 1.88 10.28 13.84
C GLU A 71 2.50 9.69 12.58
N LEU A 72 2.71 10.54 11.58
CA LEU A 72 3.48 10.18 10.40
C LEU A 72 4.95 10.48 10.64
N TRP A 73 5.81 9.62 10.13
CA TRP A 73 7.24 9.82 10.21
C TRP A 73 7.94 9.29 8.96
N PHE A 74 9.08 9.88 8.64
CA PHE A 74 10.01 9.34 7.66
C PHE A 74 11.47 9.64 8.04
N VAL A 75 12.38 8.83 7.50
CA VAL A 75 13.83 9.04 7.61
C VAL A 75 14.38 9.13 6.20
N ARG A 76 15.13 10.18 5.93
CA ARG A 76 15.90 10.37 4.70
C ARG A 76 17.21 11.04 5.06
N ASP A 77 18.32 10.61 4.45
CA ASP A 77 19.66 11.14 4.72
C ASP A 77 20.00 11.15 6.22
N SER A 78 19.65 10.04 6.91
CA SER A 78 19.79 9.85 8.36
C SER A 78 19.05 10.88 9.23
N ARG A 79 18.17 11.71 8.65
CA ARG A 79 17.35 12.68 9.38
C ARG A 79 15.92 12.15 9.50
N ARG A 80 15.45 12.03 10.75
CA ARG A 80 14.07 11.69 11.05
C ARG A 80 13.23 12.96 11.12
N GLN A 81 12.09 12.93 10.44
CA GLN A 81 11.03 13.93 10.57
C GLN A 81 9.73 13.23 10.95
N GLN A 82 8.91 13.89 11.74
CA GLN A 82 7.64 13.35 12.20
C GLN A 82 6.63 14.43 12.48
N LYS A 83 5.33 14.08 12.39
CA LYS A 83 4.22 15.01 12.64
C LYS A 83 2.98 14.26 13.08
N LEU A 84 2.36 14.74 14.15
CA LEU A 84 1.02 14.30 14.55
C LEU A 84 -0.01 14.88 13.58
N LEU A 85 -0.91 14.04 13.08
CA LEU A 85 -2.04 14.49 12.28
C LEU A 85 -3.19 14.97 13.16
N GLY A 86 -3.93 15.95 12.65
CA GLY A 86 -5.22 16.32 13.19
C GLY A 86 -6.32 15.33 12.80
N ASN A 87 -7.44 15.39 13.51
CA ASN A 87 -8.62 14.62 13.17
C ASN A 87 -9.34 15.29 11.99
N SER A 88 -9.35 14.66 10.84
CA SER A 88 -10.08 15.12 9.67
C SER A 88 -10.58 13.93 8.85
N GLY A 89 -11.88 13.68 8.89
CA GLY A 89 -12.51 12.64 8.08
C GLY A 89 -12.02 11.21 8.34
N THR A 90 -12.31 10.30 7.42
CA THR A 90 -11.89 8.91 7.51
C THR A 90 -10.43 8.78 7.08
N LEU A 91 -9.54 8.66 8.06
CA LEU A 91 -8.11 8.43 7.78
C LEU A 91 -7.88 7.01 7.29
N VAL A 92 -7.16 6.90 6.17
CA VAL A 92 -6.73 5.64 5.58
C VAL A 92 -5.21 5.71 5.37
N ALA A 93 -4.52 4.63 5.69
CA ALA A 93 -3.08 4.55 5.51
C ALA A 93 -2.68 3.22 4.90
N ASP A 94 -1.76 3.27 3.93
CA ASP A 94 -1.12 2.09 3.33
C ASP A 94 -2.12 0.96 3.00
N ALA A 95 -1.88 -0.25 3.50
CA ALA A 95 -2.72 -1.42 3.25
C ALA A 95 -4.13 -1.35 3.90
N GLY A 96 -4.40 -0.37 4.76
CA GLY A 96 -5.75 -0.06 5.23
C GLY A 96 -6.69 0.40 4.11
N PHE A 97 -6.13 0.80 2.96
CA PHE A 97 -6.91 1.11 1.77
C PHE A 97 -7.70 -0.11 1.25
N ASP A 98 -7.11 -1.30 1.30
CA ASP A 98 -7.80 -2.54 0.93
C ASP A 98 -9.03 -2.80 1.85
N VAL A 99 -8.87 -2.56 3.14
CA VAL A 99 -9.96 -2.65 4.12
C VAL A 99 -11.05 -1.60 3.83
N PHE A 100 -10.65 -0.36 3.53
CA PHE A 100 -11.58 0.71 3.16
C PHE A 100 -12.43 0.32 1.93
N VAL A 101 -11.81 -0.16 0.86
CA VAL A 101 -12.52 -0.59 -0.35
C VAL A 101 -13.53 -1.70 -0.04
N LYS A 102 -13.13 -2.71 0.73
CA LYS A 102 -14.00 -3.83 1.12
C LYS A 102 -15.19 -3.38 1.97
N ASN A 103 -14.96 -2.47 2.91
CA ASN A 103 -16.03 -1.90 3.75
C ASN A 103 -17.00 -1.04 2.95
N GLN A 104 -16.50 -0.29 1.96
CA GLN A 104 -17.32 0.56 1.10
C GLN A 104 -17.85 -0.16 -0.14
N TRP A 105 -17.63 -1.47 -0.27
CA TRP A 105 -17.99 -2.24 -1.46
C TRP A 105 -19.46 -2.07 -1.90
N PRO A 106 -20.47 -2.14 -1.03
CA PRO A 106 -21.86 -1.94 -1.44
C PRO A 106 -22.12 -0.56 -2.04
N ALA A 107 -21.57 0.49 -1.44
CA ALA A 107 -21.71 1.87 -1.92
C ALA A 107 -20.99 2.07 -3.25
N LEU A 108 -19.75 1.58 -3.37
CA LEU A 108 -18.94 1.65 -4.58
C LEU A 108 -19.58 0.84 -5.74
N SER A 109 -20.15 -0.34 -5.44
CA SER A 109 -20.85 -1.14 -6.44
C SER A 109 -22.10 -0.44 -6.96
N ALA A 110 -22.79 0.34 -6.11
CA ALA A 110 -23.90 1.21 -6.49
C ALA A 110 -23.43 2.54 -7.14
N ALA A 111 -22.17 2.62 -7.58
CA ALA A 111 -21.54 3.79 -8.21
C ALA A 111 -21.54 5.07 -7.33
N ARG A 112 -21.71 4.94 -6.01
CA ARG A 112 -21.61 6.06 -5.08
C ARG A 112 -20.13 6.36 -4.78
N ARG A 113 -19.72 7.61 -5.00
CA ARG A 113 -18.38 8.10 -4.66
C ARG A 113 -18.14 8.00 -3.15
N GLN A 114 -16.93 7.61 -2.76
CA GLN A 114 -16.49 7.54 -1.37
C GLN A 114 -15.27 8.43 -1.17
N SER A 115 -15.32 9.28 -0.15
CA SER A 115 -14.22 10.18 0.19
C SER A 115 -13.40 9.63 1.35
N LEU A 116 -12.09 9.87 1.33
CA LEU A 116 -11.15 9.47 2.38
C LEU A 116 -10.00 10.48 2.50
N GLN A 117 -9.34 10.47 3.66
CA GLN A 117 -8.06 11.15 3.89
C GLN A 117 -6.94 10.11 3.83
N PHE A 118 -6.09 10.16 2.80
CA PHE A 118 -5.00 9.20 2.67
C PHE A 118 -3.70 9.76 3.25
N ALA A 119 -3.13 9.03 4.22
CA ALA A 119 -1.88 9.40 4.88
C ALA A 119 -0.68 9.21 3.95
N VAL A 120 0.17 10.22 3.86
CA VAL A 120 1.40 10.21 3.06
C VAL A 120 2.59 10.58 3.97
N PRO A 121 3.27 9.58 4.56
CA PRO A 121 4.35 9.83 5.53
C PRO A 121 5.47 10.69 4.98
N SER A 122 5.92 10.46 3.76
CA SER A 122 6.97 11.24 3.10
C SER A 122 6.65 12.74 2.95
N ARG A 123 5.38 13.13 3.18
CA ARG A 123 4.90 14.51 3.16
C ARG A 123 4.41 15.00 4.52
N LEU A 124 4.42 14.13 5.55
CA LEU A 124 3.92 14.39 6.91
C LEU A 124 2.50 14.99 6.91
N THR A 125 1.65 14.51 6.02
CA THR A 125 0.27 15.00 5.88
C THR A 125 -0.65 13.92 5.31
N SER A 126 -1.95 14.19 5.35
CA SER A 126 -2.95 13.43 4.59
C SER A 126 -3.54 14.30 3.49
N TYR A 127 -3.98 13.68 2.43
CA TYR A 127 -4.67 14.32 1.31
C TYR A 127 -6.07 13.74 1.14
N GLY A 128 -7.03 14.60 0.79
CA GLY A 128 -8.37 14.20 0.43
C GLY A 128 -8.39 13.50 -0.94
N PHE A 129 -8.96 12.30 -0.97
CA PHE A 129 -9.18 11.55 -2.20
C PHE A 129 -10.63 11.13 -2.33
N ASN A 130 -11.04 10.98 -3.58
CA ASN A 130 -12.32 10.40 -3.95
C ASN A 130 -12.09 9.08 -4.68
N LEU A 131 -12.75 8.04 -4.20
CA LEU A 131 -12.79 6.72 -4.82
C LEU A 131 -14.12 6.53 -5.52
N GLN A 132 -14.08 6.14 -6.79
CA GLN A 132 -15.27 5.88 -7.57
C GLN A 132 -15.09 4.67 -8.50
N ARG A 133 -16.18 3.97 -8.76
CA ARG A 133 -16.21 2.87 -9.71
C ARG A 133 -15.99 3.40 -11.13
N ILE A 134 -15.19 2.65 -11.90
CA ILE A 134 -15.02 2.87 -13.34
C ILE A 134 -15.40 1.59 -14.11
N ASN A 135 -15.52 1.70 -15.43
CA ASN A 135 -15.75 0.54 -16.27
C ASN A 135 -14.59 -0.45 -16.13
N SER A 136 -14.94 -1.73 -16.04
CA SER A 136 -13.98 -2.79 -15.78
C SER A 136 -14.09 -3.87 -16.85
N LEU A 137 -12.92 -4.30 -17.32
CA LEU A 137 -12.79 -5.51 -18.10
C LEU A 137 -12.50 -6.70 -17.17
N PRO A 138 -12.86 -7.92 -17.54
CA PRO A 138 -12.41 -9.10 -16.82
C PRO A 138 -10.88 -9.13 -16.70
N PHE A 139 -10.38 -9.56 -15.57
CA PHE A 139 -8.95 -9.75 -15.35
C PHE A 139 -8.64 -11.26 -15.41
N ASN A 140 -7.82 -11.69 -16.37
CA ASN A 140 -7.51 -13.11 -16.59
C ASN A 140 -8.76 -14.01 -16.57
N LYS A 141 -9.82 -13.60 -17.27
CA LYS A 141 -11.16 -14.26 -17.32
C LYS A 141 -11.96 -14.21 -16.01
N GLU A 142 -11.43 -13.62 -14.93
CA GLU A 142 -12.15 -13.41 -13.68
C GLU A 142 -12.99 -12.14 -13.74
N PRO A 143 -14.29 -12.18 -13.33
CA PRO A 143 -15.10 -10.97 -13.24
C PRO A 143 -14.46 -9.97 -12.28
N ALA A 144 -14.16 -8.78 -12.79
CA ALA A 144 -13.42 -7.76 -12.04
C ALA A 144 -14.22 -6.47 -11.89
N GLN A 145 -13.87 -5.68 -10.88
CA GLN A 145 -14.35 -4.34 -10.64
C GLN A 145 -13.17 -3.40 -10.43
N SER A 146 -13.11 -2.35 -11.25
CA SER A 146 -12.05 -1.34 -11.13
C SER A 146 -12.60 -0.06 -10.49
N PHE A 147 -11.72 0.57 -9.73
CA PHE A 147 -11.95 1.84 -9.07
C PHE A 147 -10.83 2.81 -9.43
N LYS A 148 -11.20 4.08 -9.53
CA LYS A 148 -10.28 5.19 -9.71
C LYS A 148 -10.20 5.99 -8.42
N LEU A 149 -8.99 6.20 -7.93
CA LEU A 149 -8.71 7.12 -6.85
C LEU A 149 -8.20 8.43 -7.45
N SER A 150 -8.88 9.52 -7.18
CA SER A 150 -8.52 10.86 -7.63
C SER A 150 -8.37 11.80 -6.44
N ILE A 151 -7.38 12.69 -6.51
CA ILE A 151 -7.19 13.70 -5.47
C ILE A 151 -8.29 14.76 -5.56
N ASP A 152 -8.72 15.25 -4.40
CA ASP A 152 -9.87 16.16 -4.29
C ASP A 152 -9.48 17.64 -4.49
N VAL A 153 -8.20 17.96 -4.43
CA VAL A 153 -7.67 19.34 -4.48
C VAL A 153 -6.70 19.50 -5.65
N TRP A 154 -6.79 20.63 -6.35
CA TRP A 154 -5.80 21.01 -7.32
C TRP A 154 -4.49 21.40 -6.64
N LEU A 155 -3.67 20.42 -6.37
CA LEU A 155 -2.28 20.61 -5.93
C LEU A 155 -1.44 20.71 -7.20
N GLY A 156 -0.72 21.77 -7.41
CA GLY A 156 0.05 22.14 -8.60
C GLY A 156 1.04 21.08 -9.17
N PHE A 157 0.84 19.82 -8.86
CA PHE A 157 1.42 18.66 -9.52
C PHE A 157 0.30 17.66 -9.85
N ILE A 158 0.36 17.11 -11.04
CA ILE A 158 -0.57 16.09 -11.51
C ILE A 158 -0.22 14.79 -10.79
N ALA A 159 -0.94 14.47 -9.71
CA ALA A 159 -0.90 13.11 -9.17
C ALA A 159 -1.52 12.19 -10.24
N PRO A 160 -0.79 11.18 -10.73
CA PRO A 160 -1.36 10.26 -11.70
C PRO A 160 -2.58 9.58 -11.07
N ASN A 161 -3.65 9.44 -11.87
CA ASN A 161 -4.81 8.69 -11.43
C ASN A 161 -4.38 7.28 -11.01
N LEU A 162 -4.77 6.88 -9.81
CA LEU A 162 -4.57 5.53 -9.33
C LEU A 162 -5.76 4.68 -9.77
N GLU A 163 -5.50 3.54 -10.37
CA GLU A 163 -6.51 2.55 -10.75
C GLU A 163 -6.28 1.26 -9.98
N ILE A 164 -7.32 0.76 -9.35
CA ILE A 164 -7.26 -0.45 -8.55
C ILE A 164 -8.35 -1.41 -9.01
N THR A 165 -7.98 -2.66 -9.26
CA THR A 165 -8.90 -3.69 -9.77
C THR A 165 -9.00 -4.83 -8.77
N TYR A 166 -10.24 -5.20 -8.44
CA TYR A 166 -10.57 -6.28 -7.52
C TYR A 166 -11.42 -7.36 -8.20
N SER A 167 -11.31 -8.58 -7.72
CA SER A 167 -12.27 -9.64 -8.03
C SER A 167 -13.67 -9.25 -7.52
N ARG A 168 -14.68 -9.41 -8.35
CA ARG A 168 -16.08 -9.23 -7.90
C ARG A 168 -16.53 -10.32 -6.94
N ASN A 169 -16.01 -11.53 -7.13
CA ASN A 169 -16.44 -12.69 -6.38
C ASN A 169 -15.80 -12.72 -4.97
N THR A 170 -14.48 -12.55 -4.91
CA THR A 170 -13.71 -12.70 -3.67
C THR A 170 -13.32 -11.39 -3.01
N LYS A 171 -13.48 -10.25 -3.71
CA LYS A 171 -12.97 -8.93 -3.31
C LYS A 171 -11.45 -8.92 -3.08
N ARG A 172 -10.74 -9.86 -3.69
CA ARG A 172 -9.27 -9.91 -3.68
C ARG A 172 -8.72 -8.84 -4.61
N LEU A 173 -7.65 -8.17 -4.21
CA LEU A 173 -6.91 -7.25 -5.06
C LEU A 173 -6.26 -8.04 -6.19
N LEU A 174 -6.49 -7.63 -7.44
CA LEU A 174 -5.96 -8.26 -8.66
C LEU A 174 -4.89 -7.41 -9.31
N ARG A 175 -5.08 -6.08 -9.31
CA ARG A 175 -4.16 -5.16 -9.98
C ARG A 175 -4.21 -3.77 -9.36
N PHE A 176 -3.05 -3.18 -9.25
CA PHE A 176 -2.85 -1.77 -8.92
C PHE A 176 -2.07 -1.09 -10.05
N LYS A 177 -2.50 0.09 -10.47
CA LYS A 177 -1.78 0.92 -11.44
C LYS A 177 -1.68 2.34 -10.90
N GLY A 178 -0.48 2.81 -10.68
CA GLY A 178 -0.28 4.16 -10.17
C GLY A 178 1.07 4.36 -9.51
N LEU A 179 1.15 5.40 -8.70
CA LEU A 179 2.36 5.75 -7.97
C LEU A 179 2.58 4.76 -6.83
N SER A 180 3.70 4.05 -6.85
CA SER A 180 4.09 3.15 -5.76
C SER A 180 4.88 3.90 -4.69
N ASN A 181 5.15 3.25 -3.56
CA ASN A 181 6.05 3.77 -2.53
C ASN A 181 7.54 3.41 -2.78
N ILE A 182 7.81 2.74 -3.88
CA ILE A 182 9.18 2.38 -4.28
C ILE A 182 9.81 3.52 -5.08
N LEU A 183 11.00 3.94 -4.67
CA LEU A 183 11.75 5.00 -5.36
C LEU A 183 12.47 4.45 -6.60
N ASN A 184 12.67 5.31 -7.59
CA ASN A 184 13.50 5.01 -8.77
C ASN A 184 14.96 4.74 -8.35
N ASN A 185 15.80 4.30 -9.30
CA ASN A 185 17.21 3.98 -9.02
C ASN A 185 18.06 5.16 -8.56
N GLN A 186 17.57 6.38 -8.69
CA GLN A 186 18.20 7.60 -8.18
C GLN A 186 17.74 7.95 -6.75
N GLY A 187 16.71 7.26 -6.21
CA GLY A 187 16.17 7.58 -4.89
C GLY A 187 15.34 8.88 -4.83
N GLU A 188 15.00 9.46 -5.98
CA GLU A 188 14.41 10.79 -6.06
C GLU A 188 12.88 10.79 -6.13
N LYS A 189 12.33 9.88 -6.93
CA LYS A 189 10.90 9.86 -7.29
C LYS A 189 10.31 8.48 -7.13
N PRO A 190 9.08 8.38 -6.61
CA PRO A 190 8.33 7.14 -6.65
C PRO A 190 8.12 6.67 -8.09
N VAL A 191 8.23 5.37 -8.32
CA VAL A 191 7.95 4.79 -9.64
C VAL A 191 6.46 4.66 -9.87
N ILE A 192 6.03 4.89 -11.11
CA ILE A 192 4.69 4.52 -11.56
C ILE A 192 4.74 3.04 -11.93
N ALA A 193 3.98 2.23 -11.22
CA ALA A 193 3.99 0.78 -11.37
C ALA A 193 2.63 0.24 -11.81
N LEU A 194 2.68 -0.84 -12.55
CA LEU A 194 1.59 -1.78 -12.73
C LEU A 194 1.93 -3.02 -11.90
N ILE A 195 1.21 -3.20 -10.80
CA ILE A 195 1.40 -4.33 -9.90
C ILE A 195 0.24 -5.30 -10.11
N GLU A 196 0.54 -6.53 -10.43
CA GLU A 196 -0.44 -7.59 -10.61
C GLU A 196 -0.28 -8.66 -9.54
N PHE A 197 -1.39 -9.16 -9.02
CA PHE A 197 -1.47 -10.20 -7.99
C PHE A 197 -2.05 -11.48 -8.60
N PRO A 198 -1.24 -12.23 -9.40
CA PRO A 198 -1.73 -13.37 -10.15
C PRO A 198 -1.96 -14.62 -9.29
N LEU A 199 -1.25 -14.70 -8.15
CA LEU A 199 -1.30 -15.87 -7.29
C LEU A 199 -2.46 -15.79 -6.31
N LEU A 200 -3.07 -16.93 -6.02
CA LEU A 200 -4.04 -17.08 -4.95
C LEU A 200 -3.34 -17.12 -3.60
N ASP A 201 -4.06 -16.69 -2.57
CA ASP A 201 -3.59 -16.79 -1.19
C ASP A 201 -3.42 -18.28 -0.82
N GLN A 202 -2.33 -18.60 -0.13
CA GLN A 202 -1.99 -19.92 0.34
C GLN A 202 -1.73 -19.90 1.83
N VAL A 203 -2.15 -20.94 2.53
CA VAL A 203 -1.78 -21.14 3.93
C VAL A 203 -0.34 -21.63 3.97
N VAL A 204 0.52 -20.90 4.65
CA VAL A 204 1.94 -21.22 4.82
C VAL A 204 2.30 -21.35 6.30
N PRO A 205 3.35 -22.10 6.66
CA PRO A 205 3.82 -22.20 8.03
C PRO A 205 4.21 -20.82 8.58
N ALA A 206 3.92 -20.56 9.87
CA ALA A 206 4.29 -19.30 10.53
C ALA A 206 5.80 -18.98 10.45
N LYS A 207 6.65 -20.00 10.35
CA LYS A 207 8.09 -19.87 10.16
C LYS A 207 8.45 -19.07 8.89
N GLU A 208 7.67 -19.16 7.83
CA GLU A 208 7.93 -18.40 6.60
C GLU A 208 7.77 -16.91 6.80
N GLN A 209 6.74 -16.49 7.56
CA GLN A 209 6.58 -15.08 7.91
C GLN A 209 7.73 -14.60 8.82
N GLN A 210 8.14 -15.40 9.80
CA GLN A 210 9.28 -15.07 10.65
C GLN A 210 10.57 -14.91 9.84
N GLN A 211 10.78 -15.77 8.84
CA GLN A 211 11.90 -15.65 7.91
C GLN A 211 11.81 -14.38 7.07
N ALA A 212 10.62 -14.01 6.59
CA ALA A 212 10.39 -12.77 5.86
C ALA A 212 10.69 -11.53 6.72
N GLN A 213 10.33 -11.57 8.01
CA GLN A 213 10.61 -10.50 8.97
C GLN A 213 12.10 -10.33 9.29
N SER A 214 12.87 -11.41 9.23
CA SER A 214 14.31 -11.42 9.57
C SER A 214 15.22 -11.41 8.35
N ILE A 215 14.68 -11.45 7.11
CA ILE A 215 15.50 -11.50 5.89
C ILE A 215 16.46 -10.31 5.82
N LEU A 216 17.73 -10.60 5.52
CA LEU A 216 18.73 -9.56 5.33
C LEU A 216 18.46 -8.82 4.00
N LEU A 217 18.20 -7.53 4.11
CA LEU A 217 17.99 -6.66 2.95
C LEU A 217 19.35 -6.23 2.37
N LYS A 218 19.42 -6.18 1.04
CA LYS A 218 20.63 -5.77 0.31
C LYS A 218 20.25 -4.78 -0.78
N SER A 219 21.13 -3.84 -1.08
CA SER A 219 20.93 -2.91 -2.19
C SER A 219 21.00 -3.62 -3.53
N CYS A 220 20.12 -3.24 -4.44
CA CYS A 220 20.08 -3.68 -5.83
C CYS A 220 19.48 -2.56 -6.70
N GLN A 221 19.47 -2.73 -8.01
CA GLN A 221 18.82 -1.80 -8.93
C GLN A 221 17.56 -2.41 -9.54
N LEU A 222 16.52 -1.58 -9.66
CA LEU A 222 15.31 -1.96 -10.40
C LEU A 222 15.68 -2.12 -11.87
N SER A 223 15.10 -3.13 -12.48
CA SER A 223 15.32 -3.45 -13.90
C SER A 223 14.70 -2.41 -14.81
#